data_33468f5bc46d1b63b115a0bcc7e2c1cf
#
_entry.id   33468f5bc46d1b63b115a0bcc7e2c1cf
#
_cell.length_a   1.000
_cell.length_b   1.000
_cell.length_c   1.000
_cell.angle_alpha   90.00
_cell.angle_beta   90.00
_cell.angle_gamma   90.00
#
_symmetry.space_group_name_H-M   'P 1'
#
loop_
_entity.id
_entity.type
_entity.pdbx_description
1 polymer ?
#
loop_
_entity_poly.entity_id
_entity_poly.type
_entity_poly.pdbx_seq_one_letter_code
_entity_poly.pdbx_strand_id
1 'polypeptide(L)'
;MAEDISNLASISKEDIRRAREDLDFLSSIEDIIDEARNGRMFILVDDEERENEGDLVIPAQMATPDVVNFMAMHGRGLICLALTQQRCDHLGLKLMSQANESRHSTAFTVSIEAREGVTTGISAPDRARTIAAAIDPAGEAQDIVSPGHIFPLMARDGGVLVRAGHTEASVDIARLAGLNPSGLICEIMNEDGTMS
;
A
#
# COMPACT_ATOMS: atom_id res chain seq x y z
N MET A 1 -11.34 -8.91 42.01
CA MET A 1 -12.44 -8.25 41.29
C MET A 1 -12.49 -8.86 39.93
N ALA A 2 -13.51 -9.69 39.66
CA ALA A 2 -13.71 -10.31 38.35
C ALA A 2 -14.52 -9.30 37.54
N GLU A 3 -13.94 -8.73 36.49
CA GLU A 3 -14.65 -7.92 35.53
C GLU A 3 -15.55 -8.80 34.67
N ASP A 4 -16.76 -8.36 34.56
CA ASP A 4 -17.93 -8.95 33.96
C ASP A 4 -17.72 -9.15 32.43
N ILE A 5 -17.54 -10.40 32.01
CA ILE A 5 -17.46 -10.78 30.59
C ILE A 5 -18.89 -11.03 30.02
N SER A 6 -19.93 -10.47 30.65
CA SER A 6 -21.32 -10.71 30.24
C SER A 6 -21.82 -9.84 29.09
N ASN A 7 -20.98 -9.05 28.44
CA ASN A 7 -21.38 -8.13 27.36
C ASN A 7 -20.81 -8.52 25.96
N LEU A 8 -20.60 -9.80 25.72
CA LEU A 8 -20.58 -10.31 24.36
C LEU A 8 -22.03 -10.36 23.88
N ALA A 9 -22.52 -9.25 23.34
CA ALA A 9 -23.80 -9.20 22.65
C ALA A 9 -23.87 -10.40 21.70
N SER A 10 -24.90 -11.24 21.87
CA SER A 10 -25.10 -12.39 20.99
C SER A 10 -25.36 -11.86 19.59
N ILE A 11 -24.38 -11.95 18.71
CA ILE A 11 -24.51 -11.62 17.29
C ILE A 11 -25.67 -12.46 16.75
N SER A 12 -26.73 -11.80 16.32
CA SER A 12 -27.91 -12.49 15.82
C SER A 12 -27.62 -13.12 14.46
N LYS A 13 -28.40 -14.17 14.10
CA LYS A 13 -28.31 -14.73 12.73
C LYS A 13 -28.64 -13.69 11.66
N GLU A 14 -29.39 -12.67 12.02
CA GLU A 14 -29.76 -11.56 11.14
C GLU A 14 -28.61 -10.58 10.94
N ASP A 15 -27.84 -10.30 11.99
CA ASP A 15 -26.60 -9.49 11.91
C ASP A 15 -25.55 -10.18 11.04
N ILE A 16 -25.39 -11.52 11.20
CA ILE A 16 -24.50 -12.32 10.35
C ILE A 16 -24.97 -12.32 8.88
N ARG A 17 -26.29 -12.39 8.65
CA ARG A 17 -26.84 -12.34 7.30
C ARG A 17 -26.62 -10.97 6.65
N ARG A 18 -26.92 -9.87 7.37
CA ARG A 18 -26.66 -8.49 6.91
C ARG A 18 -25.18 -8.29 6.60
N ALA A 19 -24.30 -8.65 7.53
CA ALA A 19 -22.86 -8.54 7.30
C ALA A 19 -22.38 -9.36 6.08
N ARG A 20 -23.04 -10.48 5.74
CA ARG A 20 -22.75 -11.25 4.53
C ARG A 20 -23.31 -10.59 3.27
N GLU A 21 -24.51 -10.02 3.35
CA GLU A 21 -25.12 -9.28 2.23
C GLU A 21 -24.33 -7.98 1.95
N ASP A 22 -23.86 -7.29 2.98
CA ASP A 22 -23.02 -6.09 2.89
C ASP A 22 -21.59 -6.41 2.38
N LEU A 23 -21.12 -7.66 2.53
CA LEU A 23 -19.81 -8.12 2.07
C LEU A 23 -19.85 -8.87 0.71
N ASP A 24 -21.05 -9.07 0.13
CA ASP A 24 -21.23 -9.87 -1.11
C ASP A 24 -20.55 -9.23 -2.34
N PHE A 25 -20.12 -7.96 -2.25
CA PHE A 25 -19.32 -7.26 -3.25
C PHE A 25 -17.81 -7.40 -3.06
N LEU A 26 -17.35 -7.89 -1.90
CA LEU A 26 -15.92 -8.07 -1.61
C LEU A 26 -15.45 -9.44 -2.10
N SER A 27 -14.29 -9.45 -2.75
CA SER A 27 -13.61 -10.69 -3.12
C SER A 27 -13.03 -11.40 -1.90
N SER A 28 -12.87 -12.72 -1.96
CA SER A 28 -12.16 -13.46 -0.91
C SER A 28 -10.69 -13.07 -0.87
N ILE A 29 -10.05 -13.21 0.31
CA ILE A 29 -8.62 -12.93 0.43
C ILE A 29 -7.78 -13.89 -0.43
N GLU A 30 -8.23 -15.12 -0.63
CA GLU A 30 -7.60 -16.11 -1.50
C GLU A 30 -7.59 -15.66 -2.95
N ASP A 31 -8.72 -15.11 -3.44
CA ASP A 31 -8.83 -14.57 -4.79
C ASP A 31 -7.88 -13.37 -4.96
N ILE A 32 -7.82 -12.47 -3.98
CA ILE A 32 -6.91 -11.31 -4.02
C ILE A 32 -5.43 -11.75 -4.01
N ILE A 33 -5.07 -12.76 -3.24
CA ILE A 33 -3.71 -13.32 -3.24
C ILE A 33 -3.38 -13.92 -4.63
N ASP A 34 -4.34 -14.59 -5.26
CA ASP A 34 -4.16 -15.16 -6.60
C ASP A 34 -4.08 -14.06 -7.68
N GLU A 35 -4.88 -12.99 -7.59
CA GLU A 35 -4.75 -11.81 -8.45
C GLU A 35 -3.36 -11.18 -8.31
N ALA A 36 -2.91 -10.96 -7.07
CA ALA A 36 -1.59 -10.44 -6.77
C ALA A 36 -0.47 -11.30 -7.37
N ARG A 37 -0.55 -12.63 -7.19
CA ARG A 37 0.42 -13.61 -7.72
C ARG A 37 0.50 -13.58 -9.25
N ASN A 38 -0.63 -13.33 -9.91
CA ASN A 38 -0.74 -13.22 -11.36
C ASN A 38 -0.43 -11.81 -11.90
N GLY A 39 0.01 -10.87 -11.05
CA GLY A 39 0.36 -9.53 -11.45
C GLY A 39 -0.84 -8.67 -11.85
N ARG A 40 -2.03 -8.99 -11.36
CA ARG A 40 -3.23 -8.19 -11.58
C ARG A 40 -3.45 -7.22 -10.44
N MET A 41 -3.87 -6.01 -10.80
CA MET A 41 -4.21 -4.94 -9.87
C MET A 41 -5.56 -5.24 -9.20
N PHE A 42 -5.68 -4.89 -7.95
CA PHE A 42 -6.92 -5.02 -7.17
C PHE A 42 -7.17 -3.73 -6.39
N ILE A 43 -8.35 -3.61 -5.82
CA ILE A 43 -8.72 -2.48 -4.96
C ILE A 43 -8.74 -2.97 -3.51
N LEU A 44 -8.08 -2.25 -2.63
CA LEU A 44 -8.25 -2.35 -1.19
C LEU A 44 -9.17 -1.22 -0.73
N VAL A 45 -10.11 -1.56 0.13
CA VAL A 45 -10.95 -0.60 0.83
C VAL A 45 -10.71 -0.74 2.32
N ASP A 46 -10.76 0.34 3.05
CA ASP A 46 -10.69 0.31 4.49
C ASP A 46 -12.04 0.63 5.14
N ASP A 47 -12.07 0.59 6.47
CA ASP A 47 -13.28 0.78 7.25
C ASP A 47 -13.81 2.22 7.11
N GLU A 48 -15.15 2.37 7.06
CA GLU A 48 -15.84 3.67 7.01
C GLU A 48 -15.47 4.57 8.21
N GLU A 49 -15.14 3.97 9.35
CA GLU A 49 -14.72 4.71 10.55
C GLU A 49 -13.24 5.12 10.51
N ARG A 50 -12.46 4.62 9.53
CA ARG A 50 -11.03 4.92 9.41
C ARG A 50 -10.78 6.03 8.36
N GLU A 51 -10.40 5.71 7.15
CA GLU A 51 -10.17 6.65 6.05
C GLU A 51 -11.36 6.65 5.08
N ASN A 52 -12.05 5.52 4.98
CA ASN A 52 -13.15 5.28 4.04
C ASN A 52 -12.72 5.59 2.60
N GLU A 53 -11.55 5.07 2.24
CA GLU A 53 -10.94 5.27 0.93
C GLU A 53 -10.67 3.94 0.24
N GLY A 54 -10.62 3.96 -1.08
CA GLY A 54 -10.20 2.84 -1.90
C GLY A 54 -8.86 3.14 -2.58
N ASP A 55 -7.93 2.19 -2.52
CA ASP A 55 -6.65 2.27 -3.21
C ASP A 55 -6.56 1.25 -4.34
N LEU A 56 -6.03 1.66 -5.49
CA LEU A 56 -5.47 0.75 -6.48
C LEU A 56 -4.18 0.15 -5.93
N VAL A 57 -4.08 -1.18 -5.91
CA VAL A 57 -2.95 -1.89 -5.34
C VAL A 57 -2.41 -2.96 -6.29
N ILE A 58 -1.09 -3.08 -6.35
CA ILE A 58 -0.39 -4.15 -7.05
C ILE A 58 0.93 -4.47 -6.31
N PRO A 59 1.40 -5.74 -6.27
CA PRO A 59 2.74 -6.03 -5.80
C PRO A 59 3.80 -5.22 -6.56
N ALA A 60 4.71 -4.56 -5.86
CA ALA A 60 5.63 -3.60 -6.48
C ALA A 60 6.55 -4.22 -7.54
N GLN A 61 6.86 -5.52 -7.45
CA GLN A 61 7.64 -6.21 -8.51
C GLN A 61 6.90 -6.34 -9.85
N MET A 62 5.57 -6.11 -9.86
CA MET A 62 4.73 -6.10 -11.06
C MET A 62 4.51 -4.67 -11.60
N ALA A 63 5.14 -3.67 -11.01
CA ALA A 63 5.00 -2.26 -11.38
C ALA A 63 5.71 -1.96 -12.72
N THR A 64 4.99 -2.13 -13.82
CA THR A 64 5.41 -1.72 -15.16
C THR A 64 5.10 -0.24 -15.42
N PRO A 65 5.69 0.38 -16.45
CA PRO A 65 5.27 1.73 -16.87
C PRO A 65 3.77 1.85 -17.15
N ASP A 66 3.14 0.82 -17.71
CA ASP A 66 1.70 0.83 -17.98
C ASP A 66 0.87 0.82 -16.70
N VAL A 67 1.30 0.08 -15.68
CA VAL A 67 0.70 0.08 -14.34
C VAL A 67 0.79 1.46 -13.69
N VAL A 68 1.96 2.08 -13.70
CA VAL A 68 2.15 3.43 -13.15
C VAL A 68 1.29 4.45 -13.89
N ASN A 69 1.23 4.34 -15.22
CA ASN A 69 0.37 5.21 -16.03
C ASN A 69 -1.12 4.99 -15.73
N PHE A 70 -1.55 3.74 -15.55
CA PHE A 70 -2.92 3.43 -15.17
C PHE A 70 -3.30 4.06 -13.83
N MET A 71 -2.45 3.90 -12.81
CA MET A 71 -2.67 4.51 -11.50
C MET A 71 -2.76 6.04 -11.58
N ALA A 72 -1.85 6.67 -12.33
CA ALA A 72 -1.86 8.12 -12.50
C ALA A 72 -3.12 8.63 -13.21
N MET A 73 -3.62 7.90 -14.21
CA MET A 73 -4.80 8.30 -15.00
C MET A 73 -6.12 8.01 -14.29
N HIS A 74 -6.22 6.87 -13.62
CA HIS A 74 -7.49 6.35 -13.11
C HIS A 74 -7.59 6.41 -11.59
N GLY A 75 -6.49 6.21 -10.85
CA GLY A 75 -6.43 6.45 -9.40
C GLY A 75 -6.44 7.95 -9.12
N ARG A 76 -5.56 8.69 -9.75
CA ARG A 76 -5.35 10.15 -9.59
C ARG A 76 -4.76 10.55 -8.24
N GLY A 77 -4.61 9.60 -7.30
CA GLY A 77 -4.00 9.78 -5.99
C GLY A 77 -2.47 9.86 -6.04
N LEU A 78 -1.84 9.84 -4.89
CA LEU A 78 -0.40 9.82 -4.77
C LEU A 78 0.12 8.38 -4.93
N ILE A 79 0.95 8.15 -5.95
CA ILE A 79 1.57 6.82 -6.13
C ILE A 79 2.65 6.63 -5.08
N CYS A 80 2.39 5.71 -4.13
CA CYS A 80 3.25 5.41 -3.00
C CYS A 80 3.79 3.97 -3.09
N LEU A 81 5.00 3.78 -2.58
CA LEU A 81 5.69 2.50 -2.54
C LEU A 81 5.74 1.99 -1.09
N ALA A 82 4.86 1.06 -0.74
CA ALA A 82 4.88 0.40 0.56
C ALA A 82 6.05 -0.59 0.64
N LEU A 83 6.91 -0.40 1.65
CA LEU A 83 8.09 -1.21 1.91
C LEU A 83 8.09 -1.71 3.35
N THR A 84 8.73 -2.85 3.60
CA THR A 84 9.02 -3.29 4.96
C THR A 84 9.98 -2.33 5.65
N GLN A 85 9.92 -2.24 6.99
CA GLN A 85 10.88 -1.48 7.77
C GLN A 85 12.32 -1.92 7.45
N GLN A 86 12.56 -3.22 7.40
CA GLN A 86 13.88 -3.77 7.05
C GLN A 86 14.40 -3.23 5.71
N ARG A 87 13.53 -3.13 4.68
CA ARG A 87 13.96 -2.59 3.38
C ARG A 87 14.23 -1.10 3.46
N CYS A 88 13.41 -0.34 4.16
CA CYS A 88 13.65 1.08 4.40
C CYS A 88 14.98 1.32 5.10
N ASP A 89 15.29 0.54 6.14
CA ASP A 89 16.54 0.64 6.88
C ASP A 89 17.76 0.29 6.01
N HIS A 90 17.65 -0.77 5.18
CA HIS A 90 18.70 -1.17 4.25
C HIS A 90 19.01 -0.07 3.22
N LEU A 91 17.99 0.59 2.69
CA LEU A 91 18.13 1.71 1.76
C LEU A 91 18.49 3.03 2.46
N GLY A 92 18.56 3.06 3.78
CA GLY A 92 18.83 4.27 4.56
C GLY A 92 17.75 5.34 4.46
N LEU A 93 16.50 4.95 4.21
CA LEU A 93 15.36 5.86 4.08
C LEU A 93 14.98 6.42 5.45
N LYS A 94 15.03 7.74 5.57
CA LYS A 94 14.63 8.46 6.79
C LYS A 94 13.17 8.84 6.69
N LEU A 95 12.46 8.81 7.82
CA LEU A 95 11.11 9.38 7.89
C LEU A 95 11.14 10.85 7.48
N MET A 96 10.14 11.28 6.71
CA MET A 96 9.97 12.66 6.25
C MET A 96 9.78 13.61 7.43
N SER A 97 9.12 13.13 8.50
CA SER A 97 8.98 13.86 9.77
C SER A 97 9.28 12.94 10.94
N GLN A 98 10.04 13.44 11.92
CA GLN A 98 10.28 12.73 13.18
C GLN A 98 9.09 12.85 14.15
N ALA A 99 8.33 13.94 14.05
CA ALA A 99 7.08 14.13 14.76
C ALA A 99 5.93 13.99 13.75
N ASN A 100 5.39 12.77 13.62
CA ASN A 100 4.30 12.51 12.69
C ASN A 100 2.98 12.93 13.34
N GLU A 101 2.43 14.06 12.88
CA GLU A 101 1.17 14.63 13.33
C GLU A 101 0.00 14.25 12.39
N SER A 102 0.23 13.39 11.39
CA SER A 102 -0.85 12.95 10.49
C SER A 102 -1.88 12.12 11.25
N ARG A 103 -3.15 12.28 10.89
CA ARG A 103 -4.30 11.66 11.56
C ARG A 103 -4.16 10.14 11.74
N HIS A 104 -3.62 9.45 10.74
CA HIS A 104 -3.45 7.99 10.73
C HIS A 104 -2.00 7.54 10.89
N SER A 105 -1.10 8.47 11.20
CA SER A 105 0.33 8.21 11.47
C SER A 105 1.02 7.43 10.33
N THR A 106 0.64 7.68 9.07
CA THR A 106 1.27 7.06 7.91
C THR A 106 2.75 7.43 7.86
N ALA A 107 3.60 6.42 7.81
CA ALA A 107 5.05 6.60 7.95
C ALA A 107 5.70 6.92 6.59
N PHE A 108 5.48 8.13 6.08
CA PHE A 108 6.18 8.63 4.91
C PHE A 108 7.68 8.73 5.17
N THR A 109 8.47 8.18 4.26
CA THR A 109 9.90 8.45 4.20
C THR A 109 10.18 9.61 3.22
N VAL A 110 11.45 10.03 3.14
CA VAL A 110 11.86 10.94 2.08
C VAL A 110 11.55 10.35 0.71
N SER A 111 11.11 11.20 -0.24
CA SER A 111 10.88 10.77 -1.61
C SER A 111 12.18 10.36 -2.29
N ILE A 112 12.09 9.46 -3.25
CA ILE A 112 13.24 8.84 -3.90
C ILE A 112 13.17 8.88 -5.42
N GLU A 113 14.37 8.75 -6.03
CA GLU A 113 14.57 8.55 -7.46
C GLU A 113 15.62 7.47 -7.68
N ALA A 114 15.54 6.69 -8.77
CA ALA A 114 16.66 5.84 -9.18
C ALA A 114 17.84 6.72 -9.55
N ARG A 115 19.06 6.34 -9.12
CA ARG A 115 20.27 7.09 -9.47
C ARG A 115 20.55 7.06 -10.97
N GLU A 116 20.21 5.95 -11.63
CA GLU A 116 20.49 5.73 -13.04
C GLU A 116 19.26 5.19 -13.78
N GLY A 117 19.20 5.49 -15.07
CA GLY A 117 18.15 5.01 -15.95
C GLY A 117 16.85 5.79 -15.91
N VAL A 118 16.89 7.02 -15.41
CA VAL A 118 15.77 7.98 -15.39
C VAL A 118 16.15 9.26 -16.12
N THR A 119 15.14 10.01 -16.57
CA THR A 119 15.30 11.35 -17.17
C THR A 119 14.99 12.42 -16.15
N THR A 120 13.75 12.96 -16.14
CA THR A 120 13.30 13.94 -15.13
C THR A 120 12.66 13.28 -13.91
N GLY A 121 12.44 11.97 -13.92
CA GLY A 121 11.94 11.17 -12.82
C GLY A 121 10.42 11.00 -12.76
N ILE A 122 9.66 11.93 -13.29
CA ILE A 122 8.19 11.96 -13.14
C ILE A 122 7.45 11.06 -14.16
N SER A 123 8.05 10.73 -15.29
CA SER A 123 7.39 9.90 -16.29
C SER A 123 7.03 8.51 -15.75
N ALA A 124 6.02 7.84 -16.32
CA ALA A 124 5.68 6.49 -15.89
C ALA A 124 6.85 5.51 -16.03
N PRO A 125 7.65 5.51 -17.11
CA PRO A 125 8.88 4.72 -17.18
C PRO A 125 9.91 5.06 -16.10
N ASP A 126 10.13 6.34 -15.80
CA ASP A 126 11.10 6.75 -14.77
C ASP A 126 10.66 6.29 -13.37
N ARG A 127 9.37 6.46 -13.04
CA ARG A 127 8.82 5.99 -11.77
C ARG A 127 8.88 4.47 -11.64
N ALA A 128 8.54 3.72 -12.70
CA ALA A 128 8.67 2.27 -12.72
C ALA A 128 10.14 1.84 -12.53
N ARG A 129 11.10 2.56 -13.13
CA ARG A 129 12.53 2.33 -12.93
C ARG A 129 12.95 2.57 -11.47
N THR A 130 12.46 3.64 -10.87
CA THR A 130 12.72 3.96 -9.46
C THR A 130 12.16 2.89 -8.52
N ILE A 131 10.93 2.43 -8.76
CA ILE A 131 10.31 1.34 -8.00
C ILE A 131 11.17 0.08 -8.11
N ALA A 132 11.56 -0.31 -9.34
CA ALA A 132 12.40 -1.49 -9.57
C ALA A 132 13.73 -1.42 -8.82
N ALA A 133 14.40 -0.26 -8.82
CA ALA A 133 15.65 -0.06 -8.08
C ALA A 133 15.45 -0.15 -6.55
N ALA A 134 14.34 0.42 -6.04
CA ALA A 134 14.06 0.42 -4.62
C ALA A 134 13.70 -0.96 -4.05
N ILE A 135 13.13 -1.86 -4.85
CA ILE A 135 12.73 -3.21 -4.41
C ILE A 135 13.73 -4.31 -4.79
N ASP A 136 14.76 -4.01 -5.57
CA ASP A 136 15.78 -5.00 -5.98
C ASP A 136 16.46 -5.59 -4.74
N PRO A 137 16.37 -6.90 -4.49
CA PRO A 137 17.01 -7.53 -3.33
C PRO A 137 18.51 -7.30 -3.27
N ALA A 138 19.18 -7.12 -4.43
CA ALA A 138 20.60 -6.83 -4.55
C ALA A 138 20.90 -5.31 -4.55
N GLY A 139 19.87 -4.47 -4.58
CA GLY A 139 20.00 -3.01 -4.63
C GLY A 139 20.38 -2.42 -3.28
N GLU A 140 21.29 -1.46 -3.30
CA GLU A 140 21.88 -0.78 -2.15
C GLU A 140 21.40 0.68 -2.06
N ALA A 141 21.65 1.34 -0.92
CA ALA A 141 21.28 2.74 -0.71
C ALA A 141 21.86 3.69 -1.78
N GLN A 142 22.99 3.33 -2.38
CA GLN A 142 23.63 4.14 -3.43
C GLN A 142 22.91 4.07 -4.79
N ASP A 143 21.98 3.13 -4.99
CA ASP A 143 21.23 2.97 -6.24
C ASP A 143 20.05 3.92 -6.35
N ILE A 144 19.73 4.58 -5.25
CA ILE A 144 18.68 5.59 -5.15
C ILE A 144 19.24 6.93 -4.69
N VAL A 145 18.50 7.98 -4.98
CA VAL A 145 18.77 9.36 -4.52
C VAL A 145 17.50 9.97 -3.94
N SER A 146 17.64 11.02 -3.17
CA SER A 146 16.54 11.82 -2.62
C SER A 146 16.84 13.31 -2.83
N PRO A 147 15.84 14.16 -3.11
CA PRO A 147 14.41 13.82 -3.32
C PRO A 147 14.14 13.18 -4.68
N GLY A 148 12.90 12.71 -4.90
CA GLY A 148 12.45 12.15 -6.17
C GLY A 148 10.92 12.12 -6.28
N HIS A 149 10.41 11.29 -7.21
CA HIS A 149 9.00 11.25 -7.61
C HIS A 149 8.27 9.96 -7.16
N ILE A 150 8.92 9.11 -6.38
CA ILE A 150 8.30 7.98 -5.68
C ILE A 150 8.36 8.26 -4.17
N PHE A 151 7.26 7.96 -3.49
CA PHE A 151 7.05 8.24 -2.07
C PHE A 151 6.99 6.92 -1.30
N PRO A 152 8.11 6.45 -0.70
CA PRO A 152 8.07 5.24 0.09
C PRO A 152 7.32 5.42 1.40
N LEU A 153 6.53 4.41 1.76
CA LEU A 153 5.84 4.27 3.03
C LEU A 153 6.43 3.10 3.79
N MET A 154 6.80 3.32 5.04
CA MET A 154 7.32 2.27 5.90
C MET A 154 6.18 1.53 6.58
N ALA A 155 5.93 0.28 6.20
CA ALA A 155 4.95 -0.59 6.85
C ALA A 155 5.39 -0.93 8.29
N ARG A 156 4.43 -1.03 9.20
CA ARG A 156 4.69 -1.46 10.58
C ARG A 156 5.05 -2.94 10.61
N ASP A 157 6.06 -3.30 11.41
CA ASP A 157 6.35 -4.69 11.70
C ASP A 157 5.15 -5.35 12.37
N GLY A 158 4.78 -6.55 11.89
CA GLY A 158 3.56 -7.24 12.29
C GLY A 158 2.37 -7.00 11.35
N GLY A 159 2.52 -6.10 10.35
CA GLY A 159 1.57 -5.93 9.24
C GLY A 159 0.20 -5.46 9.69
N VAL A 160 -0.84 -5.94 9.01
CA VAL A 160 -2.24 -5.55 9.25
C VAL A 160 -2.74 -5.86 10.65
N LEU A 161 -2.13 -6.80 11.34
CA LEU A 161 -2.47 -7.13 12.73
C LEU A 161 -2.01 -6.06 13.73
N VAL A 162 -1.09 -5.18 13.33
CA VAL A 162 -0.59 -4.07 14.15
C VAL A 162 -1.17 -2.74 13.69
N ARG A 163 -1.31 -2.55 12.37
CA ARG A 163 -1.94 -1.36 11.79
C ARG A 163 -2.77 -1.77 10.57
N ALA A 164 -4.09 -1.66 10.68
CA ALA A 164 -5.03 -1.98 9.61
C ALA A 164 -5.06 -0.87 8.55
N GLY A 165 -3.99 -0.75 7.76
CA GLY A 165 -3.87 0.26 6.70
C GLY A 165 -3.44 -0.34 5.36
N HIS A 166 -3.73 0.37 4.26
CA HIS A 166 -3.39 -0.04 2.88
C HIS A 166 -1.88 -0.32 2.74
N THR A 167 -1.02 0.43 3.43
CA THR A 167 0.43 0.22 3.46
C THR A 167 0.79 -1.18 3.92
N GLU A 168 0.28 -1.58 5.10
CA GLU A 168 0.55 -2.89 5.68
C GLU A 168 -0.10 -4.01 4.86
N ALA A 169 -1.35 -3.80 4.43
CA ALA A 169 -2.10 -4.78 3.65
C ALA A 169 -1.41 -5.09 2.31
N SER A 170 -0.91 -4.09 1.59
CA SER A 170 -0.23 -4.30 0.32
C SER A 170 1.07 -5.12 0.47
N VAL A 171 1.83 -4.89 1.53
CA VAL A 171 3.06 -5.66 1.86
C VAL A 171 2.70 -7.09 2.25
N ASP A 172 1.67 -7.28 3.09
CA ASP A 172 1.26 -8.61 3.55
C ASP A 172 0.68 -9.45 2.40
N ILE A 173 -0.15 -8.89 1.54
CA ILE A 173 -0.68 -9.58 0.35
C ILE A 173 0.46 -9.99 -0.57
N ALA A 174 1.42 -9.10 -0.85
CA ALA A 174 2.59 -9.45 -1.67
C ALA A 174 3.38 -10.62 -1.06
N ARG A 175 3.59 -10.61 0.26
CA ARG A 175 4.26 -11.69 1.00
C ARG A 175 3.48 -13.01 0.91
N LEU A 176 2.16 -12.99 1.12
CA LEU A 176 1.29 -14.17 1.04
C LEU A 176 1.22 -14.73 -0.39
N ALA A 177 1.33 -13.86 -1.40
CA ALA A 177 1.44 -14.27 -2.80
C ALA A 177 2.80 -14.89 -3.15
N GLY A 178 3.78 -14.89 -2.23
CA GLY A 178 5.13 -15.39 -2.45
C GLY A 178 6.02 -14.47 -3.28
N LEU A 179 5.70 -13.17 -3.29
CA LEU A 179 6.38 -12.12 -4.04
C LEU A 179 7.28 -11.28 -3.12
N ASN A 180 8.03 -10.34 -3.70
CA ASN A 180 8.76 -9.34 -2.92
C ASN A 180 7.78 -8.61 -2.00
N PRO A 181 8.04 -8.53 -0.67
CA PRO A 181 7.14 -7.93 0.31
C PRO A 181 7.11 -6.40 0.18
N SER A 182 6.53 -5.94 -0.90
CA SER A 182 6.39 -4.53 -1.27
C SER A 182 5.15 -4.33 -2.14
N GLY A 183 4.47 -3.21 -1.98
CA GLY A 183 3.26 -2.87 -2.72
C GLY A 183 3.35 -1.50 -3.35
N LEU A 184 2.78 -1.34 -4.54
CA LEU A 184 2.49 -0.04 -5.13
C LEU A 184 1.03 0.27 -4.86
N ILE A 185 0.74 1.41 -4.28
CA ILE A 185 -0.60 1.84 -3.90
C ILE A 185 -0.88 3.25 -4.45
N CYS A 186 -2.14 3.53 -4.73
CA CYS A 186 -2.58 4.83 -5.20
C CYS A 186 -4.05 5.02 -4.86
N GLU A 187 -4.38 6.06 -4.12
CA GLU A 187 -5.76 6.40 -3.75
C GLU A 187 -6.62 6.64 -4.99
N ILE A 188 -7.91 6.27 -4.90
CA ILE A 188 -8.88 6.48 -5.97
C ILE A 188 -9.66 7.76 -5.70
N MET A 189 -9.56 8.70 -6.63
CA MET A 189 -10.25 9.98 -6.59
C MET A 189 -11.28 10.09 -7.70
N ASN A 190 -12.37 10.77 -7.42
CA ASN A 190 -13.37 11.16 -8.41
C ASN A 190 -12.81 12.18 -9.42
N GLU A 191 -13.53 12.38 -10.53
CA GLU A 191 -13.11 13.34 -11.56
C GLU A 191 -13.11 14.81 -11.07
N ASP A 192 -13.90 15.12 -10.06
CA ASP A 192 -13.97 16.44 -9.43
C ASP A 192 -12.88 16.66 -8.36
N GLY A 193 -12.04 15.64 -8.11
CA GLY A 193 -10.95 15.69 -7.14
C GLY A 193 -11.34 15.32 -5.71
N THR A 194 -12.57 14.93 -5.46
CA THR A 194 -12.97 14.34 -4.17
C THR A 194 -12.55 12.89 -4.07
N MET A 195 -12.50 12.33 -2.85
CA MET A 195 -12.25 10.90 -2.66
C MET A 195 -13.43 10.07 -3.15
N SER A 196 -13.12 8.91 -3.71
CA SER A 196 -14.12 7.99 -4.26
C SER A 196 -14.72 7.10 -3.18
#